data_83024a02eca70c3e2aaf2e5b893bc8a9
#
_entry.id   83024a02eca70c3e2aaf2e5b893bc8a9
#
_cell.length_a   1.000
_cell.length_b   1.000
_cell.length_c   1.000
_cell.angle_alpha   90.00
_cell.angle_beta   90.00
_cell.angle_gamma   90.00
#
_symmetry.space_group_name_H-M   'P 1'
#
loop_
_entity.id
_entity.type
_entity.pdbx_description
1 polymer ?
#
loop_
_entity_poly.entity_id
_entity_poly.type
_entity_poly.pdbx_seq_one_letter_code
_entity_poly.pdbx_strand_id
1 'polypeptide(L)'
;MGFDREALIQAGIEDAHGFAAVSSGDNSNIIAARVVRETFGVSNVVTRIYDPTRAEVYERLGIATVSTVKWTVEQVFRHLIPLGPHFDWIEDDAGIAIVGIDLDPSWFGRSVSDLERATKARVTYLTRLGRGMLPAPSLVLQDGDALHMTVETDRAGAVQRIANHPAQEDL
;
A
#
# COMPACT_ATOMS: atom_id res chain seq x y z
N MET A 1 -18.43 -27.81 -5.56
CA MET A 1 -17.58 -26.72 -6.08
C MET A 1 -17.90 -25.47 -5.31
N GLY A 2 -16.94 -24.54 -5.10
CA GLY A 2 -17.13 -23.34 -4.25
C GLY A 2 -18.15 -22.32 -4.76
N PHE A 3 -18.77 -22.54 -5.91
CA PHE A 3 -19.86 -21.75 -6.48
C PHE A 3 -21.18 -22.54 -6.59
N ASP A 4 -21.21 -23.77 -6.05
CA ASP A 4 -22.42 -24.55 -5.98
C ASP A 4 -23.36 -23.94 -4.94
N ARG A 5 -24.58 -23.62 -5.36
CA ARG A 5 -25.56 -22.95 -4.52
C ARG A 5 -25.93 -23.75 -3.26
N GLU A 6 -26.07 -25.08 -3.39
CA GLU A 6 -26.40 -25.94 -2.25
C GLU A 6 -25.24 -25.98 -1.23
N ALA A 7 -23.98 -26.03 -1.71
CA ALA A 7 -22.82 -26.01 -0.86
C ALA A 7 -22.69 -24.65 -0.12
N LEU A 8 -23.00 -23.54 -0.78
CA LEU A 8 -23.01 -22.22 -0.18
C LEU A 8 -24.10 -22.09 0.91
N ILE A 9 -25.30 -22.59 0.65
CA ILE A 9 -26.39 -22.62 1.64
C ILE A 9 -26.00 -23.47 2.86
N GLN A 10 -25.45 -24.66 2.63
CA GLN A 10 -24.96 -25.52 3.72
C GLN A 10 -23.85 -24.86 4.54
N ALA A 11 -23.05 -24.01 3.93
CA ALA A 11 -22.01 -23.22 4.60
C ALA A 11 -22.55 -21.97 5.34
N GLY A 12 -23.85 -21.68 5.29
CA GLY A 12 -24.47 -20.56 5.97
C GLY A 12 -24.30 -19.22 5.26
N ILE A 13 -24.24 -19.21 3.92
CA ILE A 13 -24.00 -17.99 3.13
C ILE A 13 -25.08 -16.94 3.34
N GLU A 14 -26.32 -17.34 3.65
CA GLU A 14 -27.46 -16.45 3.85
C GLU A 14 -27.29 -15.53 5.06
N ASP A 15 -26.54 -15.96 6.07
CA ASP A 15 -26.23 -15.21 7.29
C ASP A 15 -24.81 -14.61 7.27
N ALA A 16 -24.08 -14.72 6.15
CA ALA A 16 -22.69 -14.31 6.07
C ALA A 16 -22.55 -12.78 5.96
N HIS A 17 -21.70 -12.20 6.78
CA HIS A 17 -21.35 -10.77 6.73
C HIS A 17 -20.38 -10.44 5.58
N GLY A 18 -19.70 -11.44 5.05
CA GLY A 18 -18.77 -11.30 3.94
C GLY A 18 -18.33 -12.63 3.38
N PHE A 19 -17.79 -12.61 2.17
CA PHE A 19 -17.34 -13.80 1.46
C PHE A 19 -16.00 -13.56 0.77
N ALA A 20 -15.06 -14.50 0.93
CA ALA A 20 -13.76 -14.46 0.26
C ALA A 20 -13.59 -15.66 -0.66
N ALA A 21 -13.49 -15.42 -1.97
CA ALA A 21 -13.19 -16.45 -2.97
C ALA A 21 -11.67 -16.52 -3.20
N VAL A 22 -11.01 -17.49 -2.58
CA VAL A 22 -9.54 -17.61 -2.55
C VAL A 22 -9.01 -18.98 -3.05
N SER A 23 -9.80 -19.69 -3.85
CA SER A 23 -9.37 -20.95 -4.46
C SER A 23 -8.27 -20.73 -5.51
N SER A 24 -7.62 -21.80 -5.97
CA SER A 24 -6.49 -21.72 -6.92
C SER A 24 -6.86 -21.24 -8.33
N GLY A 25 -8.14 -21.14 -8.67
CA GLY A 25 -8.59 -20.79 -10.02
C GLY A 25 -9.31 -19.44 -10.08
N ASP A 26 -8.80 -18.49 -10.87
CA ASP A 26 -9.40 -17.15 -11.04
C ASP A 26 -10.86 -17.23 -11.49
N ASN A 27 -11.15 -18.04 -12.51
CA ASN A 27 -12.51 -18.19 -13.01
C ASN A 27 -13.49 -18.74 -11.94
N SER A 28 -13.04 -19.71 -11.15
CA SER A 28 -13.85 -20.27 -10.05
C SER A 28 -14.10 -19.23 -8.96
N ASN A 29 -13.10 -18.44 -8.64
CA ASN A 29 -13.20 -17.38 -7.64
C ASN A 29 -14.20 -16.31 -8.08
N ILE A 30 -14.13 -15.89 -9.34
CA ILE A 30 -15.02 -14.88 -9.91
C ILE A 30 -16.46 -15.37 -9.94
N ILE A 31 -16.68 -16.60 -10.42
CA ILE A 31 -18.03 -17.19 -10.48
C ILE A 31 -18.62 -17.28 -9.05
N ALA A 32 -17.83 -17.75 -8.08
CA ALA A 32 -18.25 -17.81 -6.69
C ALA A 32 -18.62 -16.43 -6.13
N ALA A 33 -17.76 -15.44 -6.35
CA ALA A 33 -17.99 -14.07 -5.91
C ALA A 33 -19.28 -13.46 -6.49
N ARG A 34 -19.51 -13.67 -7.80
CA ARG A 34 -20.72 -13.20 -8.47
C ARG A 34 -21.97 -13.90 -7.96
N VAL A 35 -21.96 -15.22 -7.85
CA VAL A 35 -23.10 -15.99 -7.32
C VAL A 35 -23.45 -15.51 -5.92
N VAL A 36 -22.46 -15.33 -5.05
CA VAL A 36 -22.71 -14.89 -3.68
C VAL A 36 -23.28 -13.47 -3.64
N ARG A 37 -22.74 -12.57 -4.43
CA ARG A 37 -23.21 -11.18 -4.48
C ARG A 37 -24.58 -11.05 -5.14
N GLU A 38 -24.76 -11.66 -6.31
CA GLU A 38 -25.97 -11.47 -7.13
C GLU A 38 -27.16 -12.34 -6.66
N THR A 39 -26.88 -13.53 -6.11
CA THR A 39 -27.94 -14.46 -5.69
C THR A 39 -28.28 -14.37 -4.21
N PHE A 40 -27.25 -14.19 -3.36
CA PHE A 40 -27.44 -14.17 -1.90
C PHE A 40 -27.40 -12.75 -1.30
N GLY A 41 -27.05 -11.72 -2.11
CA GLY A 41 -27.06 -10.33 -1.67
C GLY A 41 -25.96 -9.96 -0.67
N VAL A 42 -24.90 -10.77 -0.54
CA VAL A 42 -23.78 -10.46 0.33
C VAL A 42 -23.01 -9.29 -0.27
N SER A 43 -22.95 -8.16 0.43
CA SER A 43 -22.32 -6.93 -0.07
C SER A 43 -20.80 -6.94 0.03
N ASN A 44 -20.25 -7.58 1.08
CA ASN A 44 -18.81 -7.64 1.33
C ASN A 44 -18.22 -8.88 0.67
N VAL A 45 -17.92 -8.79 -0.62
CA VAL A 45 -17.33 -9.91 -1.37
C VAL A 45 -15.97 -9.52 -1.91
N VAL A 46 -14.95 -10.34 -1.66
CA VAL A 46 -13.61 -10.17 -2.19
C VAL A 46 -13.16 -11.42 -2.93
N THR A 47 -12.42 -11.27 -4.00
CA THR A 47 -11.89 -12.39 -4.78
C THR A 47 -10.39 -12.29 -4.98
N ARG A 48 -9.68 -13.41 -4.88
CA ARG A 48 -8.28 -13.49 -5.27
C ARG A 48 -8.17 -13.76 -6.76
N ILE A 49 -7.36 -12.95 -7.45
CA ILE A 49 -7.06 -13.11 -8.88
C ILE A 49 -5.55 -13.07 -9.07
N TYR A 50 -5.02 -14.04 -9.79
CA TYR A 50 -3.58 -14.10 -10.10
C TYR A 50 -3.20 -13.22 -11.27
N ASP A 51 -4.07 -13.12 -12.29
CA ASP A 51 -3.84 -12.31 -13.48
C ASP A 51 -4.20 -10.84 -13.22
N PRO A 52 -3.21 -9.91 -13.19
CA PRO A 52 -3.47 -8.50 -12.91
C PRO A 52 -4.43 -7.83 -13.90
N THR A 53 -4.35 -8.20 -15.19
CA THR A 53 -5.22 -7.64 -16.23
C THR A 53 -6.69 -8.01 -16.01
N ARG A 54 -6.91 -9.22 -15.53
CA ARG A 54 -8.26 -9.66 -15.14
C ARG A 54 -8.75 -8.98 -13.88
N ALA A 55 -7.87 -8.78 -12.89
CA ALA A 55 -8.22 -8.07 -11.66
C ALA A 55 -8.81 -6.69 -11.96
N GLU A 56 -8.16 -5.88 -12.80
CA GLU A 56 -8.66 -4.56 -13.21
C GLU A 56 -10.05 -4.61 -13.87
N VAL A 57 -10.31 -5.61 -14.72
CA VAL A 57 -11.62 -5.77 -15.37
C VAL A 57 -12.72 -6.02 -14.33
N TYR A 58 -12.44 -6.86 -13.33
CA TYR A 58 -13.45 -7.22 -12.32
C TYR A 58 -13.65 -6.11 -11.28
N GLU A 59 -12.64 -5.35 -10.95
CA GLU A 59 -12.77 -4.13 -10.15
C GLU A 59 -13.70 -3.11 -10.80
N ARG A 60 -13.56 -2.87 -12.10
CA ARG A 60 -14.50 -2.03 -12.87
C ARG A 60 -15.94 -2.55 -12.86
N LEU A 61 -16.13 -3.85 -12.68
CA LEU A 61 -17.46 -4.47 -12.50
C LEU A 61 -17.93 -4.44 -11.04
N GLY A 62 -17.18 -3.77 -10.16
CA GLY A 62 -17.53 -3.59 -8.76
C GLY A 62 -17.29 -4.82 -7.89
N ILE A 63 -16.44 -5.76 -8.32
CA ILE A 63 -16.00 -6.91 -7.51
C ILE A 63 -14.63 -6.58 -6.94
N ALA A 64 -14.53 -6.45 -5.61
CA ALA A 64 -13.25 -6.20 -4.96
C ALA A 64 -12.29 -7.36 -5.23
N THR A 65 -11.08 -7.05 -5.74
CA THR A 65 -10.08 -8.06 -6.09
C THR A 65 -8.79 -7.88 -5.29
N VAL A 66 -8.09 -8.98 -5.04
CA VAL A 66 -6.75 -9.00 -4.47
C VAL A 66 -5.82 -9.72 -5.42
N SER A 67 -4.89 -9.00 -6.04
CA SER A 67 -3.86 -9.58 -6.89
C SER A 67 -2.64 -9.97 -6.05
N THR A 68 -2.48 -11.28 -5.80
CA THR A 68 -1.35 -11.80 -5.01
C THR A 68 -0.02 -11.69 -5.74
N VAL A 69 0.00 -11.68 -7.07
CA VAL A 69 1.22 -11.57 -7.88
C VAL A 69 1.82 -10.17 -7.74
N LYS A 70 1.02 -9.12 -7.89
CA LYS A 70 1.48 -7.73 -7.72
C LYS A 70 2.12 -7.54 -6.34
N TRP A 71 1.43 -7.94 -5.29
CA TRP A 71 1.93 -7.84 -3.92
C TRP A 71 3.21 -8.64 -3.69
N THR A 72 3.28 -9.89 -4.19
CA THR A 72 4.47 -10.74 -4.03
C THR A 72 5.68 -10.15 -4.76
N VAL A 73 5.48 -9.67 -5.99
CA VAL A 73 6.54 -9.02 -6.78
C VAL A 73 7.08 -7.79 -6.04
N GLU A 74 6.21 -6.94 -5.52
CA GLU A 74 6.60 -5.77 -4.72
C GLU A 74 7.44 -6.18 -3.48
N GLN A 75 7.04 -7.24 -2.75
CA GLN A 75 7.83 -7.75 -1.62
C GLN A 75 9.21 -8.27 -2.06
N VAL A 76 9.28 -9.01 -3.17
CA VAL A 76 10.56 -9.50 -3.70
C VAL A 76 11.46 -8.34 -4.10
N PHE A 77 10.93 -7.33 -4.79
CA PHE A 77 11.70 -6.13 -5.16
C PHE A 77 12.21 -5.37 -3.93
N ARG A 78 11.41 -5.22 -2.89
CA ARG A 78 11.84 -4.60 -1.62
C ARG A 78 13.07 -5.27 -1.00
N HIS A 79 13.16 -6.58 -1.10
CA HIS A 79 14.31 -7.33 -0.56
C HIS A 79 15.52 -7.37 -1.49
N LEU A 80 15.32 -7.25 -2.81
CA LEU A 80 16.39 -7.33 -3.80
C LEU A 80 17.08 -6.00 -4.08
N ILE A 81 16.34 -4.89 -3.96
CA ILE A 81 16.85 -3.55 -4.31
C ILE A 81 16.71 -2.65 -3.07
N PRO A 82 17.69 -2.68 -2.16
CA PRO A 82 17.65 -1.86 -0.93
C PRO A 82 17.91 -0.36 -1.18
N LEU A 83 18.20 0.06 -2.41
CA LEU A 83 18.54 1.42 -2.79
C LEU A 83 17.43 2.06 -3.65
N GLY A 84 16.33 2.43 -3.02
CA GLY A 84 15.25 3.16 -3.68
C GLY A 84 14.16 3.54 -2.69
N PRO A 85 13.25 4.47 -3.03
CA PRO A 85 12.15 4.79 -2.15
C PRO A 85 11.34 3.53 -1.86
N HIS A 86 11.19 3.19 -0.59
CA HIS A 86 10.34 2.09 -0.15
C HIS A 86 8.89 2.55 -0.16
N PHE A 87 8.12 2.09 -1.13
CA PHE A 87 6.69 2.40 -1.18
C PHE A 87 5.94 1.57 -0.12
N ASP A 88 5.42 2.25 0.90
CA ASP A 88 4.56 1.64 1.91
C ASP A 88 3.13 1.55 1.41
N TRP A 89 2.70 2.55 0.65
CA TRP A 89 1.37 2.65 0.09
C TRP A 89 1.38 3.51 -1.19
N ILE A 90 0.57 3.14 -2.17
CA ILE A 90 0.40 3.87 -3.43
C ILE A 90 -1.09 4.01 -3.72
N GLU A 91 -1.51 5.23 -4.06
CA GLU A 91 -2.82 5.52 -4.66
C GLU A 91 -2.59 5.87 -6.14
N ASP A 92 -2.73 4.87 -6.99
CA ASP A 92 -2.39 4.98 -8.41
C ASP A 92 -3.25 6.04 -9.12
N ASP A 93 -4.55 6.11 -8.82
CA ASP A 93 -5.48 7.06 -9.45
C ASP A 93 -5.19 8.52 -9.05
N ALA A 94 -4.70 8.74 -7.85
CA ALA A 94 -4.36 10.08 -7.34
C ALA A 94 -2.91 10.47 -7.64
N GLY A 95 -2.05 9.53 -8.04
CA GLY A 95 -0.62 9.77 -8.23
C GLY A 95 0.13 10.11 -6.95
N ILE A 96 -0.34 9.62 -5.80
CA ILE A 96 0.23 9.86 -4.47
C ILE A 96 0.72 8.56 -3.85
N ALA A 97 1.84 8.63 -3.15
CA ALA A 97 2.39 7.49 -2.44
C ALA A 97 2.91 7.88 -1.04
N ILE A 98 2.96 6.90 -0.14
CA ILE A 98 3.74 6.99 1.09
C ILE A 98 5.00 6.15 0.89
N VAL A 99 6.15 6.77 1.10
CA VAL A 99 7.45 6.14 0.91
C VAL A 99 8.31 6.23 2.16
N GLY A 100 8.98 5.13 2.48
CA GLY A 100 10.06 5.12 3.46
C GLY A 100 11.28 5.85 2.90
N ILE A 101 11.86 6.73 3.68
CA ILE A 101 12.98 7.61 3.29
C ILE A 101 14.15 7.38 4.24
N ASP A 102 15.32 7.09 3.67
CA ASP A 102 16.58 7.08 4.38
C ASP A 102 17.18 8.48 4.39
N LEU A 103 17.69 8.92 5.54
CA LEU A 103 18.27 10.24 5.71
C LEU A 103 19.80 10.19 5.69
N ASP A 104 20.42 11.16 5.02
CA ASP A 104 21.82 11.46 5.27
C ASP A 104 22.00 11.98 6.72
N PRO A 105 23.09 11.60 7.41
CA PRO A 105 23.35 12.03 8.80
C PRO A 105 23.31 13.55 9.03
N SER A 106 23.56 14.36 8.02
CA SER A 106 23.51 15.83 8.11
C SER A 106 22.10 16.40 8.37
N TRP A 107 21.06 15.57 8.19
CA TRP A 107 19.70 15.94 8.57
C TRP A 107 19.42 15.78 10.06
N PHE A 108 20.25 15.05 10.79
CA PHE A 108 20.07 14.88 12.22
C PHE A 108 20.35 16.22 12.93
N GLY A 109 19.46 16.60 13.84
CA GLY A 109 19.46 17.90 14.49
C GLY A 109 18.65 18.98 13.76
N ARG A 110 18.23 18.75 12.51
CA ARG A 110 17.33 19.67 11.79
C ARG A 110 15.86 19.34 12.06
N SER A 111 14.99 20.30 11.79
CA SER A 111 13.56 20.11 11.99
C SER A 111 12.89 19.35 10.84
N VAL A 112 11.75 18.73 11.11
CA VAL A 112 10.88 18.13 10.09
C VAL A 112 10.53 19.17 9.03
N SER A 113 10.24 20.42 9.43
CA SER A 113 9.90 21.50 8.49
C SER A 113 11.02 21.83 7.51
N ASP A 114 12.29 21.70 7.90
CA ASP A 114 13.42 21.95 7.01
C ASP A 114 13.52 20.85 5.94
N LEU A 115 13.33 19.59 6.33
CA LEU A 115 13.28 18.47 5.39
C LEU A 115 12.10 18.60 4.41
N GLU A 116 10.91 18.93 4.91
CA GLU A 116 9.72 19.12 4.07
C GLU A 116 9.90 20.26 3.07
N ARG A 117 10.56 21.36 3.48
CA ARG A 117 10.85 22.48 2.61
C ARG A 117 11.83 22.09 1.51
N ALA A 118 12.88 21.36 1.84
CA ALA A 118 13.89 20.90 0.89
C ALA A 118 13.32 19.89 -0.11
N THR A 119 12.55 18.93 0.36
CA THR A 119 12.01 17.84 -0.47
C THR A 119 10.72 18.22 -1.19
N LYS A 120 10.00 19.26 -0.71
CA LYS A 120 8.62 19.61 -1.13
C LYS A 120 7.65 18.43 -0.98
N ALA A 121 7.87 17.60 0.02
CA ALA A 121 7.04 16.46 0.40
C ALA A 121 6.63 16.62 1.87
N ARG A 122 5.74 15.75 2.37
CA ARG A 122 5.25 15.81 3.75
C ARG A 122 5.67 14.59 4.54
N VAL A 123 6.21 14.78 5.74
CA VAL A 123 6.44 13.67 6.66
C VAL A 123 5.09 13.21 7.21
N THR A 124 4.68 12.00 6.87
CA THR A 124 3.39 11.43 7.28
C THR A 124 3.46 10.94 8.72
N TYR A 125 4.49 10.17 9.02
CA TYR A 125 4.84 9.70 10.36
C TYR A 125 6.32 9.32 10.39
N LEU A 126 6.84 9.13 11.58
CA LEU A 126 8.15 8.51 11.76
C LEU A 126 8.07 7.48 12.89
N THR A 127 8.99 6.53 12.88
CA THR A 127 9.19 5.63 14.02
C THR A 127 10.52 5.93 14.69
N ARG A 128 10.49 6.07 16.01
CA ARG A 128 11.66 6.27 16.85
C ARG A 128 11.68 5.23 17.96
N LEU A 129 12.75 4.45 18.05
CA LEU A 129 12.86 3.34 18.99
C LEU A 129 11.66 2.37 18.94
N GLY A 130 11.18 2.08 17.72
CA GLY A 130 10.04 1.19 17.49
C GLY A 130 8.65 1.76 17.82
N ARG A 131 8.55 3.07 18.16
CA ARG A 131 7.27 3.73 18.44
C ARG A 131 6.92 4.71 17.33
N GLY A 132 5.73 4.57 16.77
CA GLY A 132 5.20 5.50 15.77
C GLY A 132 4.88 6.86 16.39
N MET A 133 5.22 7.92 15.65
CA MET A 133 5.00 9.32 16.05
C MET A 133 4.43 10.11 14.88
N LEU A 134 3.45 10.97 15.17
CA LEU A 134 3.00 12.00 14.23
C LEU A 134 3.93 13.22 14.39
N PRO A 135 4.59 13.68 13.31
CA PRO A 135 5.57 14.73 13.42
C PRO A 135 4.91 16.11 13.59
N ALA A 136 5.41 16.88 14.55
CA ALA A 136 5.19 18.34 14.54
C ALA A 136 6.24 19.00 13.63
N PRO A 137 5.96 20.15 13.01
CA PRO A 137 6.93 20.87 12.17
C PRO A 137 8.28 21.14 12.84
N SER A 138 8.26 21.40 14.13
CA SER A 138 9.44 21.67 14.97
C SER A 138 10.12 20.42 15.53
N LEU A 139 9.60 19.21 15.24
CA LEU A 139 10.23 17.96 15.68
C LEU A 139 11.63 17.86 15.06
N VAL A 140 12.62 17.61 15.92
CA VAL A 140 14.02 17.46 15.49
C VAL A 140 14.28 16.01 15.11
N LEU A 141 14.84 15.82 13.90
CA LEU A 141 15.23 14.53 13.36
C LEU A 141 16.44 13.96 14.12
N GLN A 142 16.44 12.67 14.37
CA GLN A 142 17.49 11.98 15.14
C GLN A 142 17.98 10.74 14.41
N ASP A 143 19.18 10.33 14.74
CA ASP A 143 19.70 9.03 14.29
C ASP A 143 18.80 7.90 14.76
N GLY A 144 18.52 6.95 13.87
CA GLY A 144 17.60 5.83 14.10
C GLY A 144 16.12 6.16 13.88
N ASP A 145 15.77 7.38 13.43
CA ASP A 145 14.42 7.67 12.95
C ASP A 145 14.18 6.97 11.61
N ALA A 146 13.10 6.19 11.49
CA ALA A 146 12.62 5.71 10.20
C ALA A 146 11.48 6.63 9.75
N LEU A 147 11.71 7.35 8.65
CA LEU A 147 10.77 8.34 8.13
C LEU A 147 9.89 7.76 7.02
N HIS A 148 8.62 8.17 7.05
CA HIS A 148 7.65 7.86 6.02
C HIS A 148 7.03 9.16 5.51
N MET A 149 7.15 9.42 4.21
CA MET A 149 6.74 10.69 3.60
C MET A 149 5.69 10.48 2.54
N THR A 150 4.68 11.33 2.52
CA THR A 150 3.73 11.45 1.40
C THR A 150 4.39 12.23 0.28
N VAL A 151 4.40 11.66 -0.91
CA VAL A 151 5.04 12.20 -2.11
C VAL A 151 4.13 12.01 -3.34
N GLU A 152 4.31 12.85 -4.35
CA GLU A 152 3.84 12.54 -5.70
C GLU A 152 4.64 11.34 -6.23
N THR A 153 3.97 10.35 -6.83
CA THR A 153 4.59 9.06 -7.19
C THR A 153 5.79 9.24 -8.13
N ASP A 154 5.70 10.16 -9.09
CA ASP A 154 6.78 10.48 -10.04
C ASP A 154 7.97 11.21 -9.39
N ARG A 155 7.76 11.81 -8.22
CA ARG A 155 8.80 12.54 -7.47
C ARG A 155 9.49 11.71 -6.39
N ALA A 156 9.01 10.51 -6.09
CA ALA A 156 9.56 9.67 -5.02
C ALA A 156 11.09 9.51 -5.09
N GLY A 157 11.63 9.23 -6.29
CA GLY A 157 13.06 9.12 -6.50
C GLY A 157 13.83 10.45 -6.31
N ALA A 158 13.22 11.60 -6.59
CA ALA A 158 13.84 12.90 -6.36
C ALA A 158 13.86 13.24 -4.86
N VAL A 159 12.77 12.95 -4.15
CA VAL A 159 12.68 13.13 -2.69
C VAL A 159 13.74 12.27 -1.98
N GLN A 160 13.87 11.00 -2.35
CA GLN A 160 14.88 10.11 -1.78
C GLN A 160 16.31 10.63 -2.03
N ARG A 161 16.61 11.09 -3.24
CA ARG A 161 17.93 11.66 -3.54
C ARG A 161 18.24 12.90 -2.69
N ILE A 162 17.27 13.81 -2.51
CA ILE A 162 17.46 15.01 -1.68
C ILE A 162 17.72 14.61 -0.22
N ALA A 163 16.96 13.67 0.31
CA ALA A 163 17.09 13.21 1.68
C ALA A 163 18.40 12.43 1.95
N ASN A 164 18.89 11.69 0.95
CA ASN A 164 20.15 10.92 1.04
C ASN A 164 21.41 11.75 0.72
N HIS A 165 21.26 13.03 0.40
CA HIS A 165 22.39 13.93 0.19
C HIS A 165 22.51 14.89 1.37
N PRO A 166 23.74 15.42 1.62
CA PRO A 166 23.96 16.40 2.67
C PRO A 166 22.98 17.56 2.58
N ALA A 167 22.39 17.90 3.71
CA ALA A 167 21.48 19.02 3.82
C ALA A 167 22.22 20.32 3.45
N GLN A 168 21.69 21.08 2.50
CA GLN A 168 22.29 22.37 2.11
C GLN A 168 22.24 23.37 3.28
N GLU A 169 23.31 24.13 3.47
CA GLU A 169 23.45 25.06 4.62
C GLU A 169 22.54 26.29 4.52
N ASP A 170 21.89 26.55 3.37
CA ASP A 170 21.16 27.80 3.07
C ASP A 170 19.62 27.64 3.03
N LEU A 171 19.05 26.78 3.87
CA LEU A 171 17.59 26.66 3.96
C LEU A 171 17.02 27.17 5.28
#